data_2eb36ac600b78600e4a787bd8abb0079
#
_entry.id   2eb36ac600b78600e4a787bd8abb0079
#
_cell.length_a   1.000
_cell.length_b   1.000
_cell.length_c   1.000
_cell.angle_alpha   90.00
_cell.angle_beta   90.00
_cell.angle_gamma   90.00
#
_symmetry.space_group_name_H-M   'P 1'
#
loop_
_entity.id
_entity.type
_entity.pdbx_description
1 polymer ?
#
loop_
_entity_poly.entity_id
_entity_poly.type
_entity_poly.pdbx_seq_one_letter_code
_entity_poly.pdbx_strand_id
1 'polypeptide(L)'
;MKLRALVFGLLVAAFSMGTTLAQDWAKAQLEKSPRHHEWVDLKHGNRTVKTFVVYPEVKTKAPVVLVIHEIFGLTDWAKNLADELAAAGYIAIVPDLLSAPGKDTSSYPDQDAAVKAISALPAAQVFADLDAAAEYAARLPPGNGSLAVTGFCWGGGKAFGYANHNPKLKAAYVFYGPGPEIAADVTKIACPVYGFYGEDDARIGATIPKTKGIMQAAGKTYEPVIYPGAGHGFMRAGEAPDASEANRKAHDSAWERWKALLKKL
;
A
#
# COMPACT_ATOMS: atom_id res chain seq x y z
N MET A 1 -52.52 3.21 -39.55
CA MET A 1 -51.48 3.80 -38.64
C MET A 1 -51.23 2.81 -37.53
N LYS A 2 -50.09 2.12 -37.52
CA LYS A 2 -49.71 1.13 -36.49
C LYS A 2 -48.61 1.78 -35.63
N LEU A 3 -48.94 2.05 -34.38
CA LEU A 3 -48.05 2.62 -33.35
C LEU A 3 -47.10 1.49 -32.90
N ARG A 4 -45.79 1.66 -33.14
CA ARG A 4 -44.73 0.78 -32.59
C ARG A 4 -44.28 1.37 -31.26
N ALA A 5 -44.58 0.68 -30.18
CA ALA A 5 -44.05 0.95 -28.88
C ALA A 5 -42.56 0.49 -28.80
N LEU A 6 -41.62 1.41 -28.61
CA LEU A 6 -40.25 1.10 -28.25
C LEU A 6 -40.19 0.79 -26.74
N VAL A 7 -39.89 -0.46 -26.44
CA VAL A 7 -39.53 -0.88 -25.07
C VAL A 7 -38.05 -0.52 -24.83
N PHE A 8 -37.78 0.51 -24.04
CA PHE A 8 -36.44 0.79 -23.52
C PHE A 8 -36.18 -0.17 -22.35
N GLY A 9 -35.36 -1.18 -22.60
CA GLY A 9 -34.85 -2.06 -21.57
C GLY A 9 -33.79 -1.30 -20.73
N LEU A 10 -34.14 -0.99 -19.49
CA LEU A 10 -33.14 -0.57 -18.48
C LEU A 10 -32.25 -1.78 -18.16
N LEU A 11 -31.02 -1.76 -18.65
CA LEU A 11 -29.95 -2.60 -18.10
C LEU A 11 -29.56 -2.03 -16.74
N VAL A 12 -30.14 -2.56 -15.67
CA VAL A 12 -29.63 -2.38 -14.31
C VAL A 12 -28.38 -3.24 -14.22
N ALA A 13 -27.21 -2.60 -14.31
CA ALA A 13 -25.97 -3.24 -13.95
C ALA A 13 -26.05 -3.57 -12.45
N ALA A 14 -26.18 -4.85 -12.13
CA ALA A 14 -26.05 -5.35 -10.78
C ALA A 14 -24.58 -5.12 -10.32
N PHE A 15 -24.33 -4.00 -9.67
CA PHE A 15 -23.13 -3.83 -8.84
C PHE A 15 -23.26 -4.83 -7.68
N SER A 16 -22.48 -5.89 -7.73
CA SER A 16 -22.47 -6.90 -6.68
C SER A 16 -22.00 -6.24 -5.37
N MET A 17 -22.91 -6.20 -4.39
CA MET A 17 -22.61 -5.94 -2.96
C MET A 17 -21.79 -7.12 -2.43
N GLY A 18 -20.51 -7.20 -2.80
CA GLY A 18 -19.61 -8.27 -2.38
C GLY A 18 -18.37 -7.77 -1.67
N THR A 19 -18.46 -6.73 -0.81
CA THR A 19 -17.25 -6.06 -0.33
C THR A 19 -16.88 -6.28 1.14
N THR A 20 -17.77 -6.76 1.98
CA THR A 20 -17.43 -7.16 3.37
C THR A 20 -16.87 -8.58 3.46
N LEU A 21 -17.35 -9.51 2.64
CA LEU A 21 -16.87 -10.90 2.60
C LEU A 21 -15.48 -11.03 1.92
N ALA A 22 -15.05 -10.04 1.13
CA ALA A 22 -13.84 -10.11 0.33
C ALA A 22 -12.52 -10.08 1.14
N GLN A 23 -12.55 -9.84 2.45
CA GLN A 23 -11.36 -9.81 3.32
C GLN A 23 -11.48 -10.65 4.60
N ASP A 24 -12.56 -11.38 4.80
CA ASP A 24 -12.73 -12.28 5.95
C ASP A 24 -11.62 -13.34 6.01
N TRP A 25 -11.13 -13.76 4.86
CA TRP A 25 -9.99 -14.67 4.75
C TRP A 25 -8.71 -14.05 5.34
N ALA A 26 -8.45 -12.76 5.09
CA ALA A 26 -7.27 -12.06 5.61
C ALA A 26 -7.36 -11.90 7.12
N LYS A 27 -8.54 -11.58 7.64
CA LYS A 27 -8.81 -11.55 9.09
C LYS A 27 -8.59 -12.92 9.72
N ALA A 28 -9.12 -13.99 9.11
CA ALA A 28 -8.96 -15.35 9.61
C ALA A 28 -7.49 -15.84 9.59
N GLN A 29 -6.68 -15.36 8.65
CA GLN A 29 -5.23 -15.63 8.64
C GLN A 29 -4.54 -14.86 9.76
N LEU A 30 -4.81 -13.57 9.90
CA LEU A 30 -4.23 -12.71 10.93
C LEU A 30 -4.54 -13.21 12.35
N GLU A 31 -5.77 -13.71 12.61
CA GLU A 31 -6.18 -14.27 13.90
C GLU A 31 -5.42 -15.55 14.27
N LYS A 32 -4.86 -16.27 13.30
CA LYS A 32 -4.06 -17.48 13.51
C LYS A 32 -2.56 -17.19 13.62
N SER A 33 -2.16 -15.96 13.42
CA SER A 33 -0.74 -15.60 13.45
C SER A 33 -0.16 -15.79 14.86
N PRO A 34 1.02 -16.44 15.00
CA PRO A 34 1.72 -16.56 16.27
C PRO A 34 2.50 -15.30 16.64
N ARG A 35 2.64 -14.34 15.71
CA ARG A 35 3.50 -13.17 15.86
C ARG A 35 2.91 -12.13 16.80
N HIS A 36 3.78 -11.34 17.41
CA HIS A 36 3.35 -10.24 18.26
C HIS A 36 2.80 -9.08 17.42
N HIS A 37 1.54 -8.75 17.67
CA HIS A 37 0.86 -7.59 17.10
C HIS A 37 0.59 -6.56 18.19
N GLU A 38 0.79 -5.29 17.91
CA GLU A 38 0.39 -4.23 18.85
C GLU A 38 -0.19 -3.02 18.12
N TRP A 39 -0.98 -2.25 18.85
CA TRP A 39 -1.45 -0.95 18.43
C TRP A 39 -0.72 0.13 19.22
N VAL A 40 -0.16 1.10 18.51
CA VAL A 40 0.51 2.25 19.10
C VAL A 40 -0.12 3.55 18.62
N ASP A 41 -0.20 4.52 19.50
CA ASP A 41 -0.67 5.86 19.19
C ASP A 41 0.53 6.78 18.95
N LEU A 42 0.78 7.11 17.68
CA LEU A 42 1.84 8.02 17.29
C LEU A 42 1.33 9.46 17.34
N LYS A 43 1.98 10.31 18.11
CA LYS A 43 1.58 11.71 18.29
C LYS A 43 2.51 12.65 17.55
N HIS A 44 1.94 13.57 16.77
CA HIS A 44 2.65 14.70 16.21
C HIS A 44 1.73 15.93 16.15
N GLY A 45 2.21 17.08 16.56
CA GLY A 45 1.36 18.26 16.73
C GLY A 45 0.13 17.95 17.57
N ASN A 46 -1.05 18.27 17.05
CA ASN A 46 -2.34 17.98 17.70
C ASN A 46 -2.99 16.68 17.21
N ARG A 47 -2.24 15.85 16.47
CA ARG A 47 -2.76 14.64 15.84
C ARG A 47 -2.25 13.40 16.55
N THR A 48 -3.10 12.39 16.66
CA THR A 48 -2.75 11.03 17.09
C THR A 48 -3.07 10.08 15.94
N VAL A 49 -2.09 9.31 15.49
CA VAL A 49 -2.21 8.33 14.42
C VAL A 49 -2.16 6.93 15.03
N LYS A 50 -3.29 6.23 15.01
CA LYS A 50 -3.38 4.85 15.46
C LYS A 50 -2.60 3.97 14.47
N THR A 51 -1.66 3.21 14.96
CA THR A 51 -0.70 2.50 14.09
C THR A 51 -0.62 1.04 14.49
N PHE A 52 -0.76 0.16 13.52
CA PHE A 52 -0.60 -1.28 13.70
C PHE A 52 0.86 -1.67 13.48
N VAL A 53 1.45 -2.40 14.41
CA VAL A 53 2.84 -2.83 14.36
C VAL A 53 2.90 -4.34 14.53
N VAL A 54 3.70 -5.00 13.69
CA VAL A 54 3.94 -6.44 13.77
C VAL A 54 5.43 -6.71 13.85
N TYR A 55 5.81 -7.59 14.75
CA TYR A 55 7.21 -7.95 14.99
C TYR A 55 7.53 -9.35 14.47
N PRO A 56 8.69 -9.53 13.83
CA PRO A 56 9.15 -10.85 13.42
C PRO A 56 9.62 -11.67 14.62
N GLU A 57 9.49 -12.99 14.51
CA GLU A 57 10.03 -13.94 15.49
C GLU A 57 11.52 -14.21 15.23
N VAL A 58 12.36 -13.19 15.38
CA VAL A 58 13.81 -13.26 15.14
C VAL A 58 14.59 -12.85 16.40
N LYS A 59 15.80 -13.41 16.54
CA LYS A 59 16.68 -13.09 17.70
C LYS A 59 17.56 -11.85 17.47
N THR A 60 17.65 -11.38 16.23
CA THR A 60 18.48 -10.24 15.83
C THR A 60 17.61 -9.02 15.57
N LYS A 61 18.22 -7.84 15.56
CA LYS A 61 17.52 -6.63 15.13
C LYS A 61 17.09 -6.74 13.68
N ALA A 62 15.89 -6.28 13.37
CA ALA A 62 15.27 -6.41 12.04
C ALA A 62 15.11 -5.05 11.35
N PRO A 63 15.18 -5.01 10.00
CA PRO A 63 14.80 -3.82 9.25
C PRO A 63 13.31 -3.51 9.41
N VAL A 64 12.96 -2.23 9.26
CA VAL A 64 11.57 -1.76 9.36
C VAL A 64 11.02 -1.45 7.97
N VAL A 65 9.80 -1.92 7.71
CA VAL A 65 9.01 -1.58 6.52
C VAL A 65 7.80 -0.76 6.94
N LEU A 66 7.77 0.51 6.54
CA LEU A 66 6.62 1.40 6.69
C LEU A 66 5.64 1.12 5.56
N VAL A 67 4.44 0.68 5.89
CA VAL A 67 3.41 0.25 4.93
C VAL A 67 2.33 1.33 4.80
N ILE A 68 2.09 1.80 3.58
CA ILE A 68 1.01 2.73 3.26
C ILE A 68 -0.12 1.94 2.60
N HIS A 69 -1.24 1.85 3.29
CA HIS A 69 -2.42 1.08 2.87
C HIS A 69 -3.07 1.59 1.57
N GLU A 70 -3.98 0.83 1.00
CA GLU A 70 -4.79 1.20 -0.16
C GLU A 70 -5.77 2.36 0.16
N ILE A 71 -6.50 2.80 -0.84
CA ILE A 71 -7.54 3.83 -0.73
C ILE A 71 -8.68 3.44 0.22
N PHE A 72 -8.71 2.21 0.69
CA PHE A 72 -9.72 1.67 1.60
C PHE A 72 -9.41 1.86 3.09
N GLY A 73 -8.27 2.48 3.41
CA GLY A 73 -7.80 2.60 4.80
C GLY A 73 -7.06 1.36 5.30
N LEU A 74 -6.89 1.26 6.61
CA LEU A 74 -6.22 0.14 7.27
C LEU A 74 -7.18 -1.06 7.40
N THR A 75 -7.33 -1.79 6.31
CA THR A 75 -8.19 -2.99 6.20
C THR A 75 -7.53 -4.23 6.81
N ASP A 76 -8.28 -5.33 6.93
CA ASP A 76 -7.75 -6.60 7.42
C ASP A 76 -6.67 -7.17 6.50
N TRP A 77 -6.79 -6.96 5.16
CA TRP A 77 -5.73 -7.31 4.23
C TRP A 77 -4.42 -6.55 4.51
N ALA A 78 -4.49 -5.25 4.74
CA ALA A 78 -3.29 -4.45 5.02
C ALA A 78 -2.61 -4.88 6.33
N LYS A 79 -3.38 -5.31 7.34
CA LYS A 79 -2.86 -5.89 8.58
C LYS A 79 -2.26 -7.28 8.37
N ASN A 80 -2.91 -8.13 7.55
CA ASN A 80 -2.38 -9.44 7.18
C ASN A 80 -1.06 -9.33 6.41
N LEU A 81 -0.98 -8.41 5.45
CA LEU A 81 0.25 -8.11 4.74
C LEU A 81 1.40 -7.70 5.68
N ALA A 82 1.10 -6.91 6.72
CA ALA A 82 2.10 -6.56 7.74
C ALA A 82 2.57 -7.79 8.51
N ASP A 83 1.67 -8.72 8.80
CA ASP A 83 1.99 -9.98 9.43
C ASP A 83 2.87 -10.88 8.53
N GLU A 84 2.61 -10.90 7.22
CA GLU A 84 3.43 -11.63 6.25
C GLU A 84 4.84 -11.02 6.09
N LEU A 85 4.97 -9.69 6.15
CA LEU A 85 6.27 -9.03 6.22
C LEU A 85 7.03 -9.44 7.48
N ALA A 86 6.33 -9.55 8.60
CA ALA A 86 6.94 -10.01 9.85
C ALA A 86 7.32 -11.50 9.77
N ALA A 87 6.51 -12.35 9.12
CA ALA A 87 6.89 -13.73 8.79
C ALA A 87 8.17 -13.81 7.94
N ALA A 88 8.39 -12.81 7.08
CA ALA A 88 9.59 -12.71 6.25
C ALA A 88 10.81 -12.09 6.98
N GLY A 89 10.67 -11.70 8.27
CA GLY A 89 11.77 -11.23 9.10
C GLY A 89 11.87 -9.70 9.25
N TYR A 90 10.83 -8.94 8.91
CA TYR A 90 10.81 -7.48 8.96
C TYR A 90 9.83 -6.97 10.02
N ILE A 91 10.15 -5.87 10.69
CA ILE A 91 9.16 -5.15 11.49
C ILE A 91 8.28 -4.37 10.53
N ALA A 92 6.97 -4.60 10.57
CA ALA A 92 6.01 -3.86 9.75
C ALA A 92 5.27 -2.83 10.57
N ILE A 93 5.19 -1.59 10.08
CA ILE A 93 4.48 -0.47 10.71
C ILE A 93 3.45 0.06 9.73
N VAL A 94 2.18 0.02 10.11
CA VAL A 94 1.06 0.43 9.24
C VAL A 94 0.24 1.51 9.95
N PRO A 95 0.52 2.81 9.71
CA PRO A 95 -0.30 3.88 10.25
C PRO A 95 -1.69 3.87 9.61
N ASP A 96 -2.73 4.01 10.43
CA ASP A 96 -4.08 4.28 9.95
C ASP A 96 -4.22 5.77 9.62
N LEU A 97 -4.07 6.11 8.35
CA LEU A 97 -4.11 7.50 7.88
C LEU A 97 -5.49 8.16 7.99
N LEU A 98 -6.54 7.36 8.28
CA LEU A 98 -7.87 7.85 8.63
C LEU A 98 -8.05 8.15 10.12
N SER A 99 -7.00 8.02 10.92
CA SER A 99 -7.04 8.37 12.34
C SER A 99 -7.47 9.81 12.56
N ALA A 100 -8.38 10.00 13.50
CA ALA A 100 -8.84 11.29 14.00
C ALA A 100 -9.28 11.11 15.47
N PRO A 101 -9.51 12.16 16.26
CA PRO A 101 -9.99 12.00 17.62
C PRO A 101 -11.24 11.12 17.70
N GLY A 102 -11.10 9.94 18.34
CA GLY A 102 -12.16 8.94 18.48
C GLY A 102 -12.56 8.21 17.20
N LYS A 103 -11.75 8.29 16.13
CA LYS A 103 -12.02 7.64 14.84
C LYS A 103 -10.76 6.97 14.26
N ASP A 104 -11.00 5.90 13.51
CA ASP A 104 -10.03 5.19 12.68
C ASP A 104 -10.76 4.63 11.43
N THR A 105 -10.08 3.83 10.61
CA THR A 105 -10.69 3.22 9.41
C THR A 105 -11.99 2.46 9.75
N SER A 106 -12.07 1.78 10.89
CA SER A 106 -13.25 1.00 11.28
C SER A 106 -14.47 1.85 11.66
N SER A 107 -14.28 3.14 11.85
CA SER A 107 -15.34 4.09 12.22
C SER A 107 -16.16 4.57 11.02
N TYR A 108 -15.76 4.23 9.80
CA TYR A 108 -16.49 4.61 8.59
C TYR A 108 -17.60 3.60 8.29
N PRO A 109 -18.81 4.07 7.94
CA PRO A 109 -19.98 3.20 7.80
C PRO A 109 -19.87 2.20 6.64
N ASP A 110 -19.11 2.56 5.62
CA ASP A 110 -18.89 1.77 4.42
C ASP A 110 -17.56 2.15 3.73
N GLN A 111 -17.22 1.39 2.71
CA GLN A 111 -16.00 1.58 1.95
C GLN A 111 -15.98 2.89 1.16
N ASP A 112 -17.12 3.34 0.64
CA ASP A 112 -17.20 4.58 -0.14
C ASP A 112 -16.92 5.81 0.74
N ALA A 113 -17.40 5.78 1.98
CA ALA A 113 -17.10 6.81 2.96
C ALA A 113 -15.59 6.85 3.32
N ALA A 114 -14.95 5.69 3.49
CA ALA A 114 -13.51 5.61 3.71
C ALA A 114 -12.72 6.11 2.50
N VAL A 115 -13.08 5.69 1.28
CA VAL A 115 -12.47 6.15 0.02
C VAL A 115 -12.56 7.66 -0.14
N LYS A 116 -13.74 8.24 0.13
CA LYS A 116 -13.94 9.69 0.09
C LYS A 116 -13.05 10.41 1.09
N ALA A 117 -12.94 9.90 2.31
CA ALA A 117 -12.12 10.48 3.36
C ALA A 117 -10.61 10.41 3.02
N ILE A 118 -10.10 9.24 2.57
CA ILE A 118 -8.71 9.06 2.12
C ILE A 118 -8.38 10.00 0.96
N SER A 119 -9.28 10.11 -0.02
CA SER A 119 -9.07 10.96 -1.20
C SER A 119 -8.99 12.45 -0.85
N ALA A 120 -9.61 12.85 0.26
CA ALA A 120 -9.60 14.23 0.74
C ALA A 120 -8.39 14.57 1.63
N LEU A 121 -7.53 13.59 2.00
CA LEU A 121 -6.40 13.85 2.88
C LEU A 121 -5.36 14.76 2.21
N PRO A 122 -4.98 15.87 2.85
CA PRO A 122 -3.89 16.71 2.37
C PRO A 122 -2.56 15.93 2.35
N ALA A 123 -1.78 16.07 1.29
CA ALA A 123 -0.49 15.37 1.17
C ALA A 123 0.45 15.71 2.34
N ALA A 124 0.45 16.97 2.79
CA ALA A 124 1.26 17.40 3.94
C ALA A 124 0.89 16.65 5.24
N GLN A 125 -0.41 16.40 5.48
CA GLN A 125 -0.85 15.61 6.63
C GLN A 125 -0.40 14.16 6.51
N VAL A 126 -0.57 13.55 5.33
CA VAL A 126 -0.12 12.17 5.09
C VAL A 126 1.37 12.04 5.37
N PHE A 127 2.18 12.97 4.88
CA PHE A 127 3.63 12.90 5.09
C PHE A 127 4.02 13.17 6.55
N ALA A 128 3.32 14.04 7.27
CA ALA A 128 3.56 14.24 8.70
C ALA A 128 3.20 12.98 9.52
N ASP A 129 2.10 12.28 9.18
CA ASP A 129 1.72 11.00 9.79
C ASP A 129 2.81 9.93 9.52
N LEU A 130 3.35 9.87 8.29
CA LEU A 130 4.43 8.96 7.92
C LEU A 130 5.77 9.32 8.59
N ASP A 131 6.07 10.61 8.77
CA ASP A 131 7.25 11.07 9.52
C ASP A 131 7.18 10.62 10.99
N ALA A 132 6.02 10.75 11.64
CA ALA A 132 5.83 10.25 13.00
C ALA A 132 6.05 8.73 13.09
N ALA A 133 5.61 7.96 12.07
CA ALA A 133 5.87 6.53 12.01
C ALA A 133 7.35 6.21 11.74
N ALA A 134 8.03 6.97 10.89
CA ALA A 134 9.46 6.82 10.64
C ALA A 134 10.31 7.17 11.88
N GLU A 135 9.93 8.20 12.61
CA GLU A 135 10.58 8.54 13.89
C GLU A 135 10.38 7.47 14.97
N TYR A 136 9.18 6.88 15.01
CA TYR A 136 8.92 5.73 15.89
C TYR A 136 9.80 4.55 15.48
N ALA A 137 9.86 4.21 14.19
CA ALA A 137 10.71 3.16 13.66
C ALA A 137 12.19 3.33 14.06
N ALA A 138 12.70 4.56 13.98
CA ALA A 138 14.10 4.87 14.33
C ALA A 138 14.43 4.65 15.83
N ARG A 139 13.40 4.66 16.69
CA ARG A 139 13.55 4.48 18.15
C ARG A 139 13.20 3.07 18.62
N LEU A 140 12.71 2.19 17.72
CA LEU A 140 12.35 0.82 18.10
C LEU A 140 13.58 0.01 18.52
N PRO A 141 13.62 -0.53 19.76
CA PRO A 141 14.76 -1.32 20.23
C PRO A 141 15.08 -2.55 19.37
N PRO A 142 14.07 -3.30 18.83
CA PRO A 142 14.31 -4.42 17.94
C PRO A 142 14.64 -4.01 16.49
N GLY A 143 14.58 -2.72 16.15
CA GLY A 143 14.95 -2.22 14.83
C GLY A 143 16.46 -2.14 14.62
N ASN A 144 16.94 -2.43 13.40
CA ASN A 144 18.36 -2.33 13.03
C ASN A 144 18.75 -0.94 12.46
N GLY A 145 17.80 0.01 12.42
CA GLY A 145 17.99 1.35 11.87
C GLY A 145 17.76 1.46 10.35
N SER A 146 17.54 0.36 9.63
CA SER A 146 17.13 0.40 8.22
C SER A 146 15.62 0.61 8.13
N LEU A 147 15.21 1.61 7.32
CA LEU A 147 13.80 1.90 7.04
C LEU A 147 13.56 1.88 5.54
N ALA A 148 12.58 1.11 5.11
CA ALA A 148 12.03 1.17 3.77
C ALA A 148 10.55 1.57 3.82
N VAL A 149 10.03 2.09 2.72
CA VAL A 149 8.59 2.36 2.55
C VAL A 149 8.00 1.47 1.47
N THR A 150 6.81 0.99 1.69
CA THR A 150 5.98 0.35 0.68
C THR A 150 4.60 0.97 0.65
N GLY A 151 3.93 0.93 -0.48
CA GLY A 151 2.56 1.38 -0.58
C GLY A 151 1.83 0.76 -1.76
N PHE A 152 0.51 0.68 -1.62
CA PHE A 152 -0.38 -0.05 -2.52
C PHE A 152 -1.47 0.87 -3.05
N CYS A 153 -1.76 0.83 -4.35
CA CYS A 153 -2.79 1.66 -4.99
C CYS A 153 -2.53 3.17 -4.74
N TRP A 154 -3.45 3.85 -4.08
CA TRP A 154 -3.27 5.22 -3.59
C TRP A 154 -2.00 5.35 -2.73
N GLY A 155 -1.80 4.41 -1.81
CA GLY A 155 -0.59 4.33 -0.98
C GLY A 155 0.68 4.13 -1.79
N GLY A 156 0.62 3.47 -2.95
CA GLY A 156 1.76 3.34 -3.87
C GLY A 156 2.24 4.69 -4.39
N GLY A 157 1.31 5.56 -4.81
CA GLY A 157 1.64 6.93 -5.18
C GLY A 157 2.19 7.74 -4.00
N LYS A 158 1.67 7.51 -2.78
CA LYS A 158 2.20 8.16 -1.57
C LYS A 158 3.59 7.65 -1.20
N ALA A 159 3.89 6.35 -1.37
CA ALA A 159 5.23 5.80 -1.15
C ALA A 159 6.26 6.42 -2.10
N PHE A 160 5.89 6.63 -3.36
CA PHE A 160 6.74 7.33 -4.31
C PHE A 160 7.02 8.78 -3.87
N GLY A 161 5.97 9.54 -3.53
CA GLY A 161 6.11 10.90 -2.99
C GLY A 161 6.91 10.95 -1.70
N TYR A 162 6.71 9.98 -0.80
CA TYR A 162 7.43 9.90 0.47
C TYR A 162 8.92 9.58 0.27
N ALA A 163 9.29 8.84 -0.78
CA ALA A 163 10.70 8.66 -1.14
C ALA A 163 11.40 9.97 -1.50
N ASN A 164 10.68 10.93 -2.07
CA ASN A 164 11.20 12.29 -2.31
C ASN A 164 11.17 13.16 -1.04
N HIS A 165 10.25 12.88 -0.10
CA HIS A 165 10.12 13.61 1.15
C HIS A 165 11.17 13.19 2.18
N ASN A 166 11.42 11.88 2.32
CA ASN A 166 12.34 11.32 3.31
C ASN A 166 13.59 10.68 2.66
N PRO A 167 14.70 11.42 2.53
CA PRO A 167 15.92 10.91 1.89
C PRO A 167 16.69 9.87 2.73
N LYS A 168 16.25 9.54 3.95
CA LYS A 168 16.87 8.52 4.80
C LYS A 168 16.40 7.11 4.49
N LEU A 169 15.37 6.94 3.65
CA LEU A 169 14.86 5.64 3.24
C LEU A 169 15.94 4.84 2.52
N LYS A 170 15.97 3.52 2.76
CA LYS A 170 16.86 2.57 2.09
C LYS A 170 16.29 2.06 0.77
N ALA A 171 14.96 1.98 0.66
CA ALA A 171 14.24 1.60 -0.55
C ALA A 171 12.79 2.09 -0.49
N ALA A 172 12.17 2.25 -1.67
CA ALA A 172 10.74 2.45 -1.81
C ALA A 172 10.14 1.40 -2.76
N TYR A 173 9.05 0.75 -2.33
CA TYR A 173 8.34 -0.27 -3.09
C TYR A 173 6.94 0.25 -3.44
N VAL A 174 6.67 0.39 -4.73
CA VAL A 174 5.47 1.01 -5.28
C VAL A 174 4.63 -0.04 -5.98
N PHE A 175 3.53 -0.45 -5.36
CA PHE A 175 2.61 -1.42 -5.94
C PHE A 175 1.44 -0.69 -6.60
N TYR A 176 1.30 -0.84 -7.90
CA TYR A 176 0.22 -0.30 -8.75
C TYR A 176 -0.23 1.13 -8.38
N GLY A 177 0.74 1.96 -7.99
CA GLY A 177 0.56 3.38 -7.70
C GLY A 177 1.10 4.28 -8.82
N PRO A 178 0.53 5.47 -9.03
CA PRO A 178 1.05 6.41 -10.01
C PRO A 178 2.44 6.92 -9.61
N GLY A 179 3.27 7.17 -10.61
CA GLY A 179 4.57 7.82 -10.41
C GLY A 179 4.47 9.35 -10.39
N PRO A 180 5.62 10.04 -10.23
CA PRO A 180 5.70 11.49 -10.27
C PRO A 180 5.34 12.04 -11.65
N GLU A 181 4.77 13.24 -11.67
CA GLU A 181 4.36 13.89 -12.89
C GLU A 181 5.35 14.94 -13.40
N ILE A 182 6.18 15.48 -12.51
CA ILE A 182 7.17 16.51 -12.82
C ILE A 182 8.54 16.20 -12.19
N ALA A 183 9.59 16.74 -12.76
CA ALA A 183 10.97 16.50 -12.31
C ALA A 183 11.22 16.95 -10.86
N ALA A 184 10.52 17.98 -10.37
CA ALA A 184 10.66 18.45 -8.99
C ALA A 184 10.31 17.38 -7.96
N ASP A 185 9.42 16.45 -8.31
CA ASP A 185 8.91 15.40 -7.40
C ASP A 185 9.92 14.26 -7.14
N VAL A 186 11.09 14.28 -7.78
CA VAL A 186 12.11 13.22 -7.64
C VAL A 186 13.47 13.73 -7.20
N THR A 187 13.65 15.02 -7.05
CA THR A 187 14.98 15.65 -6.82
C THR A 187 15.67 15.16 -5.57
N LYS A 188 14.91 14.90 -4.49
CA LYS A 188 15.41 14.48 -3.18
C LYS A 188 15.44 12.97 -2.98
N ILE A 189 14.93 12.18 -3.94
CA ILE A 189 14.98 10.71 -3.84
C ILE A 189 16.45 10.28 -3.73
N ALA A 190 16.78 9.57 -2.64
CA ALA A 190 18.13 9.10 -2.36
C ALA A 190 18.24 7.56 -2.36
N CYS A 191 17.12 6.85 -2.48
CA CYS A 191 17.07 5.39 -2.49
C CYS A 191 16.55 4.85 -3.83
N PRO A 192 16.77 3.57 -4.15
CA PRO A 192 16.12 2.95 -5.29
C PRO A 192 14.60 2.86 -5.08
N VAL A 193 13.86 3.02 -6.17
CA VAL A 193 12.41 2.87 -6.24
C VAL A 193 12.09 1.67 -7.11
N TYR A 194 11.38 0.69 -6.56
CA TYR A 194 10.98 -0.53 -7.23
C TYR A 194 9.48 -0.52 -7.50
N GLY A 195 9.08 -0.61 -8.76
CA GLY A 195 7.68 -0.60 -9.18
C GLY A 195 7.15 -2.02 -9.46
N PHE A 196 5.88 -2.27 -9.11
CA PHE A 196 5.17 -3.53 -9.31
C PHE A 196 3.80 -3.22 -9.91
N TYR A 197 3.59 -3.58 -11.18
CA TYR A 197 2.44 -3.11 -11.96
C TYR A 197 1.74 -4.27 -12.67
N GLY A 198 0.41 -4.23 -12.71
CA GLY A 198 -0.37 -5.17 -13.51
C GLY A 198 -0.47 -4.70 -14.97
N GLU A 199 -0.40 -5.63 -15.94
CA GLU A 199 -0.53 -5.32 -17.36
C GLU A 199 -1.92 -4.80 -17.69
N ASP A 200 -2.98 -5.35 -17.07
CA ASP A 200 -4.37 -4.97 -17.29
C ASP A 200 -4.79 -3.70 -16.52
N ASP A 201 -3.86 -3.05 -15.79
CA ASP A 201 -4.06 -1.73 -15.20
C ASP A 201 -3.62 -0.62 -16.16
N ALA A 202 -4.37 -0.42 -17.23
CA ALA A 202 -4.04 0.55 -18.28
C ALA A 202 -3.86 1.98 -17.73
N ARG A 203 -4.62 2.37 -16.70
CA ARG A 203 -4.57 3.70 -16.10
C ARG A 203 -3.21 3.96 -15.45
N ILE A 204 -2.70 3.03 -14.68
CA ILE A 204 -1.38 3.16 -14.03
C ILE A 204 -0.26 2.83 -15.02
N GLY A 205 -0.44 1.83 -15.87
CA GLY A 205 0.52 1.45 -16.91
C GLY A 205 0.93 2.63 -17.81
N ALA A 206 -0.04 3.48 -18.18
CA ALA A 206 0.21 4.69 -18.97
C ALA A 206 1.15 5.71 -18.28
N THR A 207 1.31 5.66 -16.95
CA THR A 207 2.21 6.58 -16.22
C THR A 207 3.66 6.12 -16.22
N ILE A 208 3.93 4.82 -16.42
CA ILE A 208 5.27 4.22 -16.28
C ILE A 208 6.32 4.82 -17.22
N PRO A 209 6.05 5.01 -18.54
CA PRO A 209 7.05 5.57 -19.44
C PRO A 209 7.49 6.99 -19.04
N LYS A 210 6.53 7.85 -18.67
CA LYS A 210 6.81 9.21 -18.20
C LYS A 210 7.64 9.19 -16.92
N THR A 211 7.26 8.36 -15.95
CA THR A 211 8.00 8.17 -14.69
C THR A 211 9.43 7.71 -14.94
N LYS A 212 9.64 6.73 -15.84
CA LYS A 212 10.99 6.29 -16.24
C LYS A 212 11.84 7.44 -16.79
N GLY A 213 11.27 8.25 -17.69
CA GLY A 213 11.95 9.41 -18.25
C GLY A 213 12.36 10.44 -17.20
N ILE A 214 11.44 10.79 -16.29
CA ILE A 214 11.69 11.75 -15.19
C ILE A 214 12.79 11.22 -14.25
N MET A 215 12.71 9.97 -13.81
CA MET A 215 13.68 9.35 -12.90
C MET A 215 15.07 9.24 -13.56
N GLN A 216 15.12 8.82 -14.82
CA GLN A 216 16.36 8.72 -15.58
C GLN A 216 17.03 10.10 -15.77
N ALA A 217 16.26 11.12 -16.15
CA ALA A 217 16.77 12.47 -16.31
C ALA A 217 17.32 13.06 -14.99
N ALA A 218 16.76 12.65 -13.86
CA ALA A 218 17.23 13.05 -12.52
C ALA A 218 18.38 12.16 -11.99
N GLY A 219 18.85 11.16 -12.73
CA GLY A 219 19.87 10.21 -12.28
C GLY A 219 19.42 9.31 -11.13
N LYS A 220 18.10 9.03 -11.01
CA LYS A 220 17.50 8.22 -9.95
C LYS A 220 17.21 6.80 -10.42
N THR A 221 17.38 5.84 -9.52
CA THR A 221 17.08 4.42 -9.80
C THR A 221 15.57 4.19 -9.73
N TYR A 222 15.00 3.70 -10.84
CA TYR A 222 13.61 3.25 -10.91
C TYR A 222 13.51 1.96 -11.71
N GLU A 223 13.06 0.89 -11.08
CA GLU A 223 12.97 -0.46 -11.65
C GLU A 223 11.52 -0.96 -11.65
N PRO A 224 10.68 -0.58 -12.62
CA PRO A 224 9.33 -1.11 -12.76
C PRO A 224 9.34 -2.50 -13.39
N VAL A 225 8.50 -3.40 -12.88
CA VAL A 225 8.14 -4.70 -13.47
C VAL A 225 6.65 -4.73 -13.70
N ILE A 226 6.24 -5.20 -14.89
CA ILE A 226 4.85 -5.38 -15.29
C ILE A 226 4.55 -6.87 -15.28
N TYR A 227 3.46 -7.26 -14.60
CA TYR A 227 3.03 -8.65 -14.45
C TYR A 227 1.91 -8.95 -15.44
N PRO A 228 2.11 -9.94 -16.36
CA PRO A 228 1.17 -10.23 -17.44
C PRO A 228 -0.22 -10.61 -16.95
N GLY A 229 -1.26 -10.03 -17.56
CA GLY A 229 -2.67 -10.31 -17.29
C GLY A 229 -3.16 -9.93 -15.89
N ALA A 230 -2.31 -9.32 -15.07
CA ALA A 230 -2.69 -8.90 -13.73
C ALA A 230 -3.44 -7.57 -13.75
N GLY A 231 -4.50 -7.47 -12.96
CA GLY A 231 -5.27 -6.24 -12.79
C GLY A 231 -4.70 -5.32 -11.71
N HIS A 232 -5.35 -4.16 -11.54
CA HIS A 232 -5.09 -3.27 -10.41
C HIS A 232 -5.37 -3.98 -9.08
N GLY A 233 -4.50 -3.82 -8.08
CA GLY A 233 -4.69 -4.45 -6.77
C GLY A 233 -4.36 -5.94 -6.73
N PHE A 234 -3.57 -6.45 -7.68
CA PHE A 234 -3.28 -7.88 -7.81
C PHE A 234 -2.64 -8.49 -6.56
N MET A 235 -1.97 -7.73 -5.71
CA MET A 235 -1.44 -8.26 -4.43
C MET A 235 -2.58 -8.75 -3.54
N ARG A 236 -3.60 -7.93 -3.35
CA ARG A 236 -4.79 -8.32 -2.57
C ARG A 236 -5.68 -9.31 -3.30
N ALA A 237 -5.93 -9.07 -4.59
CA ALA A 237 -6.80 -9.92 -5.39
C ALA A 237 -6.19 -11.31 -5.66
N GLY A 238 -4.86 -11.44 -5.65
CA GLY A 238 -4.15 -12.70 -5.86
C GLY A 238 -4.17 -13.63 -4.64
N GLU A 239 -4.36 -13.08 -3.44
CA GLU A 239 -4.49 -13.84 -2.19
C GLU A 239 -5.93 -14.32 -1.94
N ALA A 240 -6.91 -13.66 -2.55
CA ALA A 240 -8.32 -13.98 -2.33
C ALA A 240 -8.64 -15.43 -2.75
N PRO A 241 -9.56 -16.13 -2.06
CA PRO A 241 -9.93 -17.52 -2.39
C PRO A 241 -10.40 -17.70 -3.84
N ASP A 242 -11.03 -16.67 -4.41
CA ASP A 242 -11.55 -16.60 -5.77
C ASP A 242 -10.61 -15.90 -6.77
N ALA A 243 -9.32 -15.77 -6.42
CA ALA A 243 -8.32 -15.11 -7.25
C ALA A 243 -8.26 -15.73 -8.65
N SER A 244 -8.22 -14.87 -9.68
CA SER A 244 -7.89 -15.31 -11.04
C SER A 244 -6.45 -15.87 -11.07
N GLU A 245 -6.20 -16.79 -12.01
CA GLU A 245 -4.88 -17.38 -12.19
C GLU A 245 -3.81 -16.30 -12.44
N ALA A 246 -4.13 -15.29 -13.26
CA ALA A 246 -3.22 -14.19 -13.56
C ALA A 246 -2.86 -13.36 -12.33
N ASN A 247 -3.86 -12.98 -11.51
CA ASN A 247 -3.60 -12.25 -10.27
C ASN A 247 -2.81 -13.07 -9.25
N ARG A 248 -3.12 -14.36 -9.11
CA ARG A 248 -2.38 -15.28 -8.20
C ARG A 248 -0.92 -15.39 -8.62
N LYS A 249 -0.67 -15.65 -9.90
CA LYS A 249 0.69 -15.76 -10.45
C LYS A 249 1.46 -14.44 -10.31
N ALA A 250 0.81 -13.31 -10.54
CA ALA A 250 1.40 -11.99 -10.37
C ALA A 250 1.73 -11.69 -8.90
N HIS A 251 0.82 -12.01 -7.96
CA HIS A 251 1.05 -11.93 -6.54
C HIS A 251 2.29 -12.73 -6.13
N ASP A 252 2.34 -14.02 -6.46
CA ASP A 252 3.44 -14.90 -6.07
C ASP A 252 4.79 -14.39 -6.62
N SER A 253 4.82 -14.01 -7.90
CA SER A 253 6.04 -13.50 -8.55
C SER A 253 6.47 -12.14 -7.99
N ALA A 254 5.51 -11.26 -7.68
CA ALA A 254 5.80 -9.97 -7.07
C ALA A 254 6.30 -10.11 -5.64
N TRP A 255 5.71 -11.03 -4.87
CA TRP A 255 6.13 -11.34 -3.51
C TRP A 255 7.54 -11.91 -3.46
N GLU A 256 7.88 -12.85 -4.35
CA GLU A 256 9.24 -13.38 -4.47
C GLU A 256 10.26 -12.28 -4.83
N ARG A 257 9.95 -11.44 -5.82
CA ARG A 257 10.79 -10.29 -6.16
C ARG A 257 10.94 -9.34 -4.97
N TRP A 258 9.86 -9.02 -4.29
CA TRP A 258 9.88 -8.11 -3.15
C TRP A 258 10.74 -8.66 -2.01
N LYS A 259 10.58 -9.92 -1.64
CA LYS A 259 11.45 -10.59 -0.65
C LYS A 259 12.92 -10.55 -1.04
N ALA A 260 13.24 -10.78 -2.31
CA ALA A 260 14.61 -10.69 -2.79
C ALA A 260 15.21 -9.27 -2.70
N LEU A 261 14.38 -8.24 -2.91
CA LEU A 261 14.78 -6.84 -2.77
C LEU A 261 14.89 -6.42 -1.30
N LEU A 262 13.98 -6.85 -0.44
CA LEU A 262 13.99 -6.59 1.00
C LEU A 262 15.26 -7.14 1.68
N LYS A 263 15.82 -8.26 1.19
CA LYS A 263 17.10 -8.81 1.72
C LYS A 263 18.30 -7.87 1.54
N LYS A 264 18.16 -6.80 0.77
CA LYS A 264 19.21 -5.79 0.57
C LYS A 264 19.17 -4.66 1.62
N LEU A 265 18.17 -4.67 2.52
CA LEU A 265 18.05 -3.72 3.63
C LEU A 265 18.99 -4.08 4.77
#